data_095b02c8fc124229994d76dabdb45b00
#
_entry.id   095b02c8fc124229994d76dabdb45b00
#
_cell.length_a   1.000
_cell.length_b   1.000
_cell.length_c   1.000
_cell.angle_alpha   90.00
_cell.angle_beta   90.00
_cell.angle_gamma   90.00
#
_symmetry.space_group_name_H-M   'P 1'
#
loop_
_entity.id
_entity.type
_entity.pdbx_description
1 polymer ?
#
loop_
_entity_poly.entity_id
_entity_poly.type
_entity_poly.pdbx_seq_one_letter_code
_entity_poly.pdbx_strand_id
1 'polypeptide(L)'
;CVMSYGDKGGAVGYLVGEQNRGLDCMFSMMNNARLIVGLQGVAIAERAYQLARDYARERPQGIAPGEKSPGMIIKHPDVRRMLMTMRALTEASRALTYVTCASMDYREKHPDANSRAQHRARAALLTPVVKGWSTEIGQEVASLGVQVHGGMGFIEETGAAQYYRDARIAPMYEGTNGIQAFDLLGRKLMRDGGAAMEELLEELDDLP
;
A
#
# COMPACT_ATOMS: atom_id res chain seq x y z
N CYS A 1 -0.33 19.39 -16.47
CA CYS A 1 -0.16 20.86 -16.51
C CYS A 1 1.14 21.21 -17.25
N VAL A 2 1.20 22.39 -17.81
CA VAL A 2 2.41 22.97 -18.41
C VAL A 2 3.02 23.90 -17.37
N MET A 3 4.30 23.70 -17.06
CA MET A 3 5.05 24.57 -16.17
C MET A 3 5.82 25.59 -17.02
N SER A 4 5.79 26.85 -16.63
CA SER A 4 6.52 27.92 -17.31
C SER A 4 7.45 28.60 -16.32
N TYR A 5 8.72 28.70 -16.71
CA TYR A 5 9.76 29.31 -15.89
C TYR A 5 10.47 30.41 -16.69
N GLY A 6 10.55 31.58 -16.09
CA GLY A 6 11.34 32.70 -16.67
C GLY A 6 10.67 33.51 -17.77
N ASP A 7 9.36 33.46 -17.94
CA ASP A 7 8.61 34.18 -19.00
C ASP A 7 8.77 35.72 -18.95
N LYS A 8 9.17 36.26 -17.81
CA LYS A 8 9.35 37.71 -17.59
C LYS A 8 10.80 38.06 -17.26
N GLY A 9 11.73 37.67 -18.11
CA GLY A 9 13.14 38.09 -17.96
C GLY A 9 14.10 36.98 -17.51
N GLY A 10 13.68 35.72 -17.56
CA GLY A 10 14.50 34.57 -17.22
C GLY A 10 14.36 34.12 -15.76
N ALA A 11 14.70 32.86 -15.49
CA ALA A 11 14.83 32.29 -14.16
C ALA A 11 16.25 31.80 -13.93
N VAL A 12 16.79 32.04 -12.72
CA VAL A 12 18.08 31.50 -12.32
C VAL A 12 17.87 30.09 -11.78
N GLY A 13 18.56 29.11 -12.35
CA GLY A 13 18.55 27.73 -11.91
C GLY A 13 19.94 27.26 -11.48
N TYR A 14 19.98 26.34 -10.53
CA TYR A 14 21.23 25.70 -10.08
C TYR A 14 21.15 24.20 -10.36
N LEU A 15 22.24 23.62 -10.91
CA LEU A 15 22.33 22.19 -11.15
C LEU A 15 22.41 21.44 -9.82
N VAL A 16 21.56 20.43 -9.64
CA VAL A 16 21.61 19.50 -8.49
C VAL A 16 22.27 18.21 -8.95
N GLY A 17 23.42 17.87 -8.36
CA GLY A 17 24.22 16.72 -8.75
C GLY A 17 25.06 16.95 -10.00
N GLU A 18 25.44 15.89 -10.69
CA GLU A 18 26.26 15.92 -11.88
C GLU A 18 25.39 16.08 -13.16
N GLN A 19 25.96 16.74 -14.17
CA GLN A 19 25.31 16.88 -15.48
C GLN A 19 24.95 15.51 -16.08
N ASN A 20 23.75 15.39 -16.61
CA ASN A 20 23.19 14.15 -17.21
C ASN A 20 22.94 13.00 -16.22
N ARG A 21 22.99 13.26 -14.88
CA ARG A 21 22.70 12.28 -13.82
C ARG A 21 21.39 12.54 -13.08
N GLY A 22 20.51 13.36 -13.61
CA GLY A 22 19.24 13.73 -12.96
C GLY A 22 18.32 12.56 -12.65
N LEU A 23 18.27 11.53 -13.50
CA LEU A 23 17.50 10.31 -13.24
C LEU A 23 18.01 9.51 -12.03
N ASP A 24 19.32 9.42 -11.84
CA ASP A 24 19.90 8.75 -10.66
C ASP A 24 19.52 9.47 -9.37
N CYS A 25 19.59 10.80 -9.38
CA CYS A 25 19.13 11.62 -8.25
C CYS A 25 17.62 11.42 -7.98
N MET A 26 16.80 11.38 -9.04
CA MET A 26 15.37 11.13 -8.93
C MET A 26 15.07 9.74 -8.34
N PHE A 27 15.77 8.68 -8.75
CA PHE A 27 15.55 7.33 -8.24
C PHE A 27 15.88 7.19 -6.75
N SER A 28 16.77 8.00 -6.19
CA SER A 28 16.99 8.04 -4.73
C SER A 28 15.72 8.44 -3.98
N MET A 29 14.97 9.42 -4.49
CA MET A 29 13.69 9.85 -3.94
C MET A 29 12.56 8.83 -4.25
N MET A 30 12.53 8.29 -5.48
CA MET A 30 11.44 7.43 -5.96
C MET A 30 11.26 6.16 -5.14
N ASN A 31 12.33 5.54 -4.65
CA ASN A 31 12.21 4.34 -3.82
C ASN A 31 11.50 4.64 -2.49
N ASN A 32 11.78 5.81 -1.91
CA ASN A 32 11.08 6.27 -0.71
C ASN A 32 9.61 6.62 -1.02
N ALA A 33 9.36 7.33 -2.13
CA ALA A 33 8.00 7.68 -2.58
C ALA A 33 7.14 6.43 -2.82
N ARG A 34 7.69 5.37 -3.43
CA ARG A 34 6.99 4.10 -3.64
C ARG A 34 6.55 3.44 -2.33
N LEU A 35 7.41 3.44 -1.32
CA LEU A 35 7.07 2.91 0.00
C LEU A 35 5.95 3.71 0.66
N ILE A 36 6.01 5.06 0.57
CA ILE A 36 4.96 5.96 1.07
C ILE A 36 3.63 5.70 0.35
N VAL A 37 3.65 5.47 -0.95
CA VAL A 37 2.42 5.13 -1.71
C VAL A 37 1.84 3.77 -1.29
N GLY A 38 2.69 2.78 -1.00
CA GLY A 38 2.23 1.53 -0.37
C GLY A 38 1.53 1.79 0.97
N LEU A 39 2.10 2.65 1.81
CA LEU A 39 1.50 3.06 3.08
C LEU A 39 0.16 3.80 2.90
N GLN A 40 0.00 4.59 1.82
CA GLN A 40 -1.30 5.19 1.49
C GLN A 40 -2.38 4.13 1.23
N GLY A 41 -2.03 3.04 0.54
CA GLY A 41 -2.93 1.88 0.36
C GLY A 41 -3.40 1.31 1.71
N VAL A 42 -2.47 1.09 2.64
CA VAL A 42 -2.78 0.65 4.01
C VAL A 42 -3.68 1.65 4.75
N ALA A 43 -3.37 2.94 4.65
CA ALA A 43 -4.12 3.99 5.35
C ALA A 43 -5.58 4.09 4.86
N ILE A 44 -5.78 4.02 3.54
CA ILE A 44 -7.12 4.04 2.94
C ILE A 44 -7.89 2.76 3.31
N ALA A 45 -7.24 1.58 3.24
CA ALA A 45 -7.82 0.32 3.68
C ALA A 45 -8.31 0.39 5.14
N GLU A 46 -7.47 0.88 6.04
CA GLU A 46 -7.82 1.04 7.45
C GLU A 46 -9.02 1.97 7.65
N ARG A 47 -9.04 3.12 6.98
CA ARG A 47 -10.16 4.06 7.07
C ARG A 47 -11.46 3.49 6.54
N ALA A 48 -11.41 2.81 5.37
CA ALA A 48 -12.56 2.13 4.79
C ALA A 48 -13.10 1.01 5.72
N TYR A 49 -12.20 0.22 6.32
CA TYR A 49 -12.56 -0.81 7.29
C TYR A 49 -13.25 -0.24 8.53
N GLN A 50 -12.68 0.80 9.14
CA GLN A 50 -13.26 1.42 10.33
C GLN A 50 -14.67 1.96 10.05
N LEU A 51 -14.85 2.68 8.94
CA LEU A 51 -16.15 3.21 8.55
C LEU A 51 -17.18 2.08 8.32
N ALA A 52 -16.79 1.03 7.59
CA ALA A 52 -17.67 -0.12 7.31
C ALA A 52 -18.03 -0.90 8.59
N ARG A 53 -17.07 -1.10 9.50
CA ARG A 53 -17.29 -1.75 10.80
C ARG A 53 -18.30 -0.98 11.65
N ASP A 54 -18.14 0.32 11.74
CA ASP A 54 -18.99 1.17 12.60
C ASP A 54 -20.40 1.25 12.00
N TYR A 55 -20.52 1.44 10.69
CA TYR A 55 -21.81 1.33 10.00
C TYR A 55 -22.50 -0.03 10.24
N ALA A 56 -21.76 -1.13 10.14
CA ALA A 56 -22.33 -2.47 10.35
C ALA A 56 -22.82 -2.72 11.78
N ARG A 57 -22.28 -2.01 12.76
CA ARG A 57 -22.71 -2.06 14.17
C ARG A 57 -23.95 -1.24 14.46
N GLU A 58 -24.25 -0.25 13.63
CA GLU A 58 -25.34 0.70 13.86
C GLU A 58 -26.53 0.46 12.91
N ARG A 59 -26.30 -0.14 11.75
CA ARG A 59 -27.33 -0.36 10.74
C ARG A 59 -28.19 -1.58 11.05
N PRO A 60 -29.49 -1.43 11.41
CA PRO A 60 -30.42 -2.55 11.53
C PRO A 60 -30.98 -2.95 10.16
N GLN A 61 -30.91 -4.23 9.80
CA GLN A 61 -31.53 -4.75 8.57
C GLN A 61 -31.63 -6.28 8.60
N GLY A 62 -32.82 -6.80 8.36
CA GLY A 62 -33.08 -8.22 8.22
C GLY A 62 -32.90 -9.00 9.53
N ILE A 63 -33.09 -10.29 9.44
CA ILE A 63 -32.94 -11.25 10.55
C ILE A 63 -31.76 -12.16 10.22
N ALA A 64 -30.72 -12.09 11.02
CA ALA A 64 -29.53 -12.93 10.84
C ALA A 64 -29.84 -14.38 11.24
N PRO A 65 -29.16 -15.39 10.66
CA PRO A 65 -29.32 -16.78 11.05
C PRO A 65 -29.17 -17.00 12.55
N GLY A 66 -30.14 -17.65 13.17
CA GLY A 66 -30.21 -17.90 14.62
C GLY A 66 -30.84 -16.79 15.46
N GLU A 67 -31.12 -15.62 14.87
CA GLU A 67 -31.83 -14.52 15.54
C GLU A 67 -33.36 -14.65 15.38
N LYS A 68 -34.12 -14.04 16.29
CA LYS A 68 -35.59 -14.06 16.28
C LYS A 68 -36.23 -12.78 15.77
N SER A 69 -35.44 -11.71 15.63
CA SER A 69 -35.91 -10.37 15.24
C SER A 69 -34.84 -9.66 14.40
N PRO A 70 -35.23 -8.62 13.63
CA PRO A 70 -34.27 -7.79 12.91
C PRO A 70 -33.22 -7.20 13.86
N GLY A 71 -31.98 -7.16 13.41
CA GLY A 71 -30.85 -6.67 14.18
C GLY A 71 -29.80 -5.98 13.31
N MET A 72 -28.68 -5.63 13.91
CA MET A 72 -27.57 -4.97 13.24
C MET A 72 -26.94 -5.88 12.18
N ILE A 73 -26.59 -5.33 11.01
CA ILE A 73 -26.07 -6.10 9.88
C ILE A 73 -24.76 -6.84 10.19
N ILE A 74 -24.00 -6.42 11.19
CA ILE A 74 -22.79 -7.13 11.65
C ILE A 74 -23.08 -8.57 12.09
N LYS A 75 -24.32 -8.93 12.41
CA LYS A 75 -24.71 -10.29 12.77
C LYS A 75 -24.84 -11.21 11.55
N HIS A 76 -24.97 -10.69 10.34
CA HIS A 76 -25.04 -11.49 9.12
C HIS A 76 -23.68 -12.11 8.79
N PRO A 77 -23.63 -13.42 8.49
CA PRO A 77 -22.36 -14.13 8.22
C PRO A 77 -21.55 -13.51 7.09
N ASP A 78 -22.17 -13.06 6.00
CA ASP A 78 -21.44 -12.48 4.87
C ASP A 78 -20.87 -11.10 5.20
N VAL A 79 -21.57 -10.26 5.97
CA VAL A 79 -21.02 -9.00 6.48
C VAL A 79 -19.80 -9.25 7.37
N ARG A 80 -19.88 -10.26 8.25
CA ARG A 80 -18.74 -10.67 9.08
C ARG A 80 -17.57 -11.15 8.25
N ARG A 81 -17.82 -11.95 7.23
CA ARG A 81 -16.78 -12.41 6.28
C ARG A 81 -16.10 -11.22 5.63
N MET A 82 -16.86 -10.27 5.06
CA MET A 82 -16.30 -9.06 4.44
C MET A 82 -15.44 -8.26 5.43
N LEU A 83 -15.93 -7.99 6.63
CA LEU A 83 -15.17 -7.24 7.65
C LEU A 83 -13.91 -7.98 8.10
N MET A 84 -13.96 -9.31 8.24
CA MET A 84 -12.77 -10.11 8.56
C MET A 84 -11.74 -10.06 7.44
N THR A 85 -12.17 -10.18 6.18
CA THR A 85 -11.31 -10.05 5.00
C THR A 85 -10.64 -8.67 4.96
N MET A 86 -11.43 -7.60 5.11
CA MET A 86 -10.92 -6.22 5.15
C MET A 86 -9.83 -6.06 6.23
N ARG A 87 -10.10 -6.55 7.43
CA ARG A 87 -9.16 -6.46 8.55
C ARG A 87 -7.88 -7.26 8.28
N ALA A 88 -8.02 -8.52 7.89
CA ALA A 88 -6.87 -9.41 7.65
C ALA A 88 -5.94 -8.85 6.58
N LEU A 89 -6.49 -8.41 5.44
CA LEU A 89 -5.72 -7.82 4.36
C LEU A 89 -5.03 -6.51 4.78
N THR A 90 -5.72 -5.66 5.52
CA THR A 90 -5.15 -4.40 6.03
C THR A 90 -4.01 -4.65 7.01
N GLU A 91 -4.17 -5.59 7.95
CA GLU A 91 -3.13 -5.93 8.93
C GLU A 91 -1.91 -6.58 8.27
N ALA A 92 -2.11 -7.51 7.35
CA ALA A 92 -1.03 -8.14 6.60
C ALA A 92 -0.24 -7.11 5.75
N SER A 93 -0.96 -6.23 5.06
CA SER A 93 -0.36 -5.15 4.26
C SER A 93 0.43 -4.16 5.13
N ARG A 94 -0.09 -3.84 6.32
CA ARG A 94 0.60 -3.00 7.31
C ARG A 94 1.88 -3.67 7.82
N ALA A 95 1.82 -4.95 8.16
CA ALA A 95 2.99 -5.70 8.63
C ALA A 95 4.11 -5.71 7.59
N LEU A 96 3.79 -6.03 6.33
CA LEU A 96 4.74 -5.99 5.23
C LEU A 96 5.37 -4.60 5.06
N THR A 97 4.54 -3.55 5.10
CA THR A 97 5.02 -2.17 4.97
C THR A 97 5.98 -1.80 6.10
N TYR A 98 5.66 -2.15 7.35
CA TYR A 98 6.49 -1.83 8.51
C TYR A 98 7.81 -2.60 8.54
N VAL A 99 7.80 -3.88 8.16
CA VAL A 99 9.03 -4.66 7.98
C VAL A 99 9.95 -4.03 6.93
N THR A 100 9.38 -3.55 5.84
CA THR A 100 10.14 -2.85 4.80
C THR A 100 10.68 -1.51 5.29
N CYS A 101 9.88 -0.73 6.03
CA CYS A 101 10.33 0.52 6.66
C CYS A 101 11.48 0.28 7.63
N ALA A 102 11.40 -0.76 8.48
CA ALA A 102 12.47 -1.13 9.39
C ALA A 102 13.76 -1.47 8.63
N SER A 103 13.66 -2.22 7.53
CA SER A 103 14.80 -2.52 6.67
C SER A 103 15.39 -1.24 6.03
N MET A 104 14.57 -0.24 5.69
CA MET A 104 15.03 1.07 5.23
C MET A 104 15.83 1.81 6.30
N ASP A 105 15.44 1.74 7.56
CA ASP A 105 16.18 2.35 8.67
C ASP A 105 17.48 1.61 8.96
N TYR A 106 17.44 0.29 9.04
CA TYR A 106 18.61 -0.55 9.35
C TYR A 106 19.70 -0.47 8.27
N ARG A 107 19.36 -0.39 7.00
CA ARG A 107 20.34 -0.21 5.91
C ARG A 107 21.22 1.01 6.06
N GLU A 108 20.74 2.04 6.77
CA GLU A 108 21.49 3.30 6.99
C GLU A 108 22.13 3.35 8.38
N LYS A 109 21.45 2.81 9.41
CA LYS A 109 21.79 3.08 10.82
C LYS A 109 22.33 1.86 11.58
N HIS A 110 22.24 0.64 11.05
CA HIS A 110 22.74 -0.52 11.75
C HIS A 110 24.28 -0.45 11.94
N PRO A 111 24.83 -0.77 13.14
CA PRO A 111 26.27 -0.64 13.39
C PRO A 111 27.10 -1.61 12.53
N ASP A 112 26.61 -2.82 12.30
CA ASP A 112 27.30 -3.82 11.48
C ASP A 112 27.11 -3.58 9.98
N ALA A 113 28.21 -3.63 9.21
CA ALA A 113 28.22 -3.36 7.78
C ALA A 113 27.51 -4.47 6.96
N ASN A 114 27.62 -5.74 7.39
CA ASN A 114 26.97 -6.86 6.71
C ASN A 114 25.45 -6.76 6.87
N SER A 115 24.98 -6.48 8.08
CA SER A 115 23.56 -6.24 8.35
C SER A 115 23.01 -5.07 7.53
N ARG A 116 23.78 -3.97 7.38
CA ARG A 116 23.36 -2.88 6.48
C ARG A 116 23.20 -3.33 5.03
N ALA A 117 24.10 -4.18 4.55
CA ALA A 117 24.04 -4.72 3.19
C ALA A 117 22.82 -5.63 2.99
N GLN A 118 22.54 -6.54 3.92
CA GLN A 118 21.35 -7.41 3.92
C GLN A 118 20.05 -6.58 3.92
N HIS A 119 19.92 -5.64 4.85
CA HIS A 119 18.74 -4.78 4.90
C HIS A 119 18.58 -3.89 3.67
N ARG A 120 19.68 -3.50 3.01
CA ARG A 120 19.62 -2.76 1.72
C ARG A 120 19.06 -3.64 0.60
N ALA A 121 19.47 -4.89 0.51
CA ALA A 121 18.97 -5.85 -0.46
C ALA A 121 17.49 -6.16 -0.20
N ARG A 122 17.13 -6.45 1.04
CA ARG A 122 15.75 -6.71 1.48
C ARG A 122 14.81 -5.53 1.21
N ALA A 123 15.19 -4.30 1.57
CA ALA A 123 14.40 -3.11 1.29
C ALA A 123 14.22 -2.89 -0.23
N ALA A 124 15.26 -3.13 -1.03
CA ALA A 124 15.18 -3.05 -2.48
C ALA A 124 14.21 -4.08 -3.08
N LEU A 125 14.23 -5.32 -2.57
CA LEU A 125 13.34 -6.41 -2.99
C LEU A 125 11.87 -6.11 -2.61
N LEU A 126 11.62 -5.72 -1.36
CA LEU A 126 10.26 -5.56 -0.83
C LEU A 126 9.57 -4.26 -1.27
N THR A 127 10.29 -3.20 -1.64
CA THR A 127 9.69 -1.92 -2.04
C THR A 127 8.65 -2.06 -3.17
N PRO A 128 8.93 -2.73 -4.31
CA PRO A 128 7.93 -2.92 -5.35
C PRO A 128 6.77 -3.83 -4.90
N VAL A 129 7.01 -4.80 -4.02
CA VAL A 129 5.96 -5.65 -3.46
C VAL A 129 5.03 -4.82 -2.57
N VAL A 130 5.57 -4.02 -1.65
CA VAL A 130 4.79 -3.11 -0.79
C VAL A 130 3.94 -2.17 -1.63
N LYS A 131 4.56 -1.47 -2.60
CA LYS A 131 3.82 -0.53 -3.44
C LYS A 131 2.74 -1.24 -4.26
N GLY A 132 3.06 -2.33 -4.92
CA GLY A 132 2.13 -3.06 -5.78
C GLY A 132 0.98 -3.66 -4.97
N TRP A 133 1.29 -4.51 -4.02
CA TRP A 133 0.28 -5.26 -3.27
C TRP A 133 -0.54 -4.39 -2.33
N SER A 134 0.09 -3.50 -1.54
CA SER A 134 -0.65 -2.67 -0.58
C SER A 134 -1.63 -1.69 -1.25
N THR A 135 -1.32 -1.22 -2.45
CA THR A 135 -2.25 -0.35 -3.20
C THR A 135 -3.42 -1.11 -3.81
N GLU A 136 -3.23 -2.36 -4.26
CA GLU A 136 -4.33 -3.25 -4.66
C GLU A 136 -5.23 -3.60 -3.47
N ILE A 137 -4.63 -3.93 -2.31
CA ILE A 137 -5.38 -4.18 -1.09
C ILE A 137 -6.20 -2.94 -0.68
N GLY A 138 -5.62 -1.73 -0.79
CA GLY A 138 -6.36 -0.48 -0.54
C GLY A 138 -7.62 -0.37 -1.39
N GLN A 139 -7.51 -0.73 -2.67
CA GLN A 139 -8.64 -0.73 -3.61
C GLN A 139 -9.68 -1.79 -3.26
N GLU A 140 -9.25 -3.02 -2.99
CA GLU A 140 -10.12 -4.14 -2.65
C GLU A 140 -10.89 -3.87 -1.36
N VAL A 141 -10.20 -3.45 -0.30
CA VAL A 141 -10.82 -3.14 1.00
C VAL A 141 -11.79 -1.97 0.89
N ALA A 142 -11.45 -0.92 0.14
CA ALA A 142 -12.37 0.21 -0.10
C ALA A 142 -13.63 -0.24 -0.86
N SER A 143 -13.50 -1.14 -1.84
CA SER A 143 -14.63 -1.75 -2.56
C SER A 143 -15.52 -2.57 -1.63
N LEU A 144 -14.95 -3.41 -0.77
CA LEU A 144 -15.70 -4.15 0.25
C LEU A 144 -16.40 -3.21 1.23
N GLY A 145 -15.78 -2.07 1.56
CA GLY A 145 -16.38 -1.02 2.38
C GLY A 145 -17.66 -0.47 1.78
N VAL A 146 -17.66 -0.17 0.49
CA VAL A 146 -18.88 0.22 -0.25
C VAL A 146 -19.93 -0.89 -0.19
N GLN A 147 -19.52 -2.14 -0.40
CA GLN A 147 -20.44 -3.29 -0.36
C GLN A 147 -21.11 -3.48 1.01
N VAL A 148 -20.37 -3.33 2.11
CA VAL A 148 -20.92 -3.40 3.49
C VAL A 148 -22.00 -2.34 3.72
N HIS A 149 -21.84 -1.14 3.16
CA HIS A 149 -22.82 -0.07 3.25
C HIS A 149 -24.05 -0.29 2.35
N GLY A 150 -23.97 -1.18 1.34
CA GLY A 150 -25.01 -1.36 0.35
C GLY A 150 -25.28 -0.08 -0.44
N GLY A 151 -26.55 0.25 -0.73
CA GLY A 151 -26.88 1.47 -1.46
C GLY A 151 -26.36 2.77 -0.84
N MET A 152 -26.25 2.80 0.50
CA MET A 152 -25.64 3.93 1.22
C MET A 152 -24.15 4.07 0.93
N GLY A 153 -23.44 3.01 0.57
CA GLY A 153 -22.03 3.08 0.19
C GLY A 153 -21.78 3.71 -1.18
N PHE A 154 -22.80 3.72 -2.04
CA PHE A 154 -22.70 4.30 -3.38
C PHE A 154 -22.82 5.84 -3.38
N ILE A 155 -23.61 6.40 -2.47
CA ILE A 155 -23.81 7.85 -2.36
C ILE A 155 -22.63 8.54 -1.65
N GLU A 156 -22.45 9.83 -1.89
CA GLU A 156 -21.29 10.56 -1.38
C GLU A 156 -21.38 10.87 0.13
N GLU A 157 -22.59 11.04 0.65
CA GLU A 157 -22.87 11.48 2.02
C GLU A 157 -22.28 10.57 3.09
N THR A 158 -22.12 9.27 2.82
CA THR A 158 -21.55 8.32 3.78
C THR A 158 -20.02 8.31 3.80
N GLY A 159 -19.37 8.84 2.75
CA GLY A 159 -17.94 8.84 2.60
C GLY A 159 -17.31 7.51 2.11
N ALA A 160 -18.06 6.40 2.05
CA ALA A 160 -17.52 5.11 1.60
C ALA A 160 -17.07 5.16 0.13
N ALA A 161 -17.86 5.80 -0.74
CA ALA A 161 -17.53 5.99 -2.15
C ALA A 161 -16.26 6.86 -2.33
N GLN A 162 -15.99 7.80 -1.43
CA GLN A 162 -14.79 8.65 -1.47
C GLN A 162 -13.53 7.80 -1.27
N TYR A 163 -13.50 6.90 -0.28
CA TYR A 163 -12.33 6.00 -0.09
C TYR A 163 -12.07 5.13 -1.31
N TYR A 164 -13.13 4.65 -1.96
CA TYR A 164 -12.98 3.85 -3.17
C TYR A 164 -12.39 4.66 -4.35
N ARG A 165 -12.85 5.89 -4.55
CA ARG A 165 -12.29 6.79 -5.58
C ARG A 165 -10.84 7.15 -5.29
N ASP A 166 -10.53 7.52 -4.04
CA ASP A 166 -9.18 7.94 -3.65
C ASP A 166 -8.18 6.78 -3.70
N ALA A 167 -8.60 5.55 -3.37
CA ALA A 167 -7.75 4.37 -3.48
C ALA A 167 -7.26 4.13 -4.91
N ARG A 168 -8.07 4.50 -5.92
CA ARG A 168 -7.81 4.11 -7.33
C ARG A 168 -6.56 4.74 -7.94
N ILE A 169 -6.12 5.90 -7.46
CA ILE A 169 -4.89 6.53 -7.99
C ILE A 169 -3.62 5.81 -7.53
N ALA A 170 -3.63 5.19 -6.35
CA ALA A 170 -2.44 4.60 -5.75
C ALA A 170 -1.80 3.47 -6.59
N PRO A 171 -2.54 2.55 -7.24
CA PRO A 171 -1.98 1.58 -8.18
C PRO A 171 -1.37 2.18 -9.45
N MET A 172 -1.66 3.44 -9.78
CA MET A 172 -1.31 4.05 -11.06
C MET A 172 -0.10 4.97 -10.98
N TYR A 173 0.02 5.83 -9.98
CA TYR A 173 1.09 6.83 -9.89
C TYR A 173 2.34 6.29 -9.19
N GLU A 174 3.45 7.04 -9.22
CA GLU A 174 4.78 6.65 -8.74
C GLU A 174 5.29 5.32 -9.34
N GLY A 175 4.92 5.09 -10.60
CA GLY A 175 5.08 3.84 -11.33
C GLY A 175 3.89 2.90 -11.10
N THR A 176 3.22 2.51 -12.19
CA THR A 176 2.08 1.59 -12.13
C THR A 176 2.47 0.26 -11.46
N ASN A 177 1.48 -0.51 -11.01
CA ASN A 177 1.74 -1.83 -10.42
C ASN A 177 2.36 -2.80 -11.44
N GLY A 178 2.09 -2.66 -12.74
CA GLY A 178 2.82 -3.36 -13.80
C GLY A 178 4.32 -2.99 -13.84
N ILE A 179 4.66 -1.71 -13.61
CA ILE A 179 6.07 -1.28 -13.48
C ILE A 179 6.71 -1.85 -12.21
N GLN A 180 5.97 -1.99 -11.09
CA GLN A 180 6.48 -2.64 -9.89
C GLN A 180 6.78 -4.12 -10.13
N ALA A 181 5.90 -4.83 -10.83
CA ALA A 181 6.12 -6.23 -11.20
C ALA A 181 7.35 -6.38 -12.10
N PHE A 182 7.50 -5.51 -13.11
CA PHE A 182 8.68 -5.48 -13.97
C PHE A 182 9.97 -5.15 -13.18
N ASP A 183 9.91 -4.19 -12.27
CA ASP A 183 11.06 -3.82 -11.42
C ASP A 183 11.49 -4.98 -10.52
N LEU A 184 10.52 -5.68 -9.93
CA LEU A 184 10.77 -6.87 -9.11
C LEU A 184 11.47 -7.98 -9.92
N LEU A 185 10.85 -8.41 -11.01
CA LEU A 185 11.35 -9.55 -11.81
C LEU A 185 12.58 -9.19 -12.63
N GLY A 186 12.53 -8.07 -13.35
CA GLY A 186 13.57 -7.72 -14.34
C GLY A 186 14.79 -7.02 -13.75
N ARG A 187 14.72 -6.48 -12.55
CA ARG A 187 15.83 -5.75 -11.93
C ARG A 187 16.22 -6.27 -10.55
N LYS A 188 15.25 -6.48 -9.65
CA LYS A 188 15.58 -6.82 -8.26
C LYS A 188 16.04 -8.26 -8.14
N LEU A 189 15.32 -9.21 -8.72
CA LEU A 189 15.68 -10.62 -8.73
C LEU A 189 16.90 -10.92 -9.60
N MET A 190 17.07 -10.19 -10.72
CA MET A 190 18.20 -10.44 -11.62
C MET A 190 19.51 -9.80 -11.14
N ARG A 191 19.46 -8.81 -10.26
CA ARG A 191 20.64 -8.02 -9.86
C ARG A 191 21.66 -8.81 -9.05
N ASP A 192 21.19 -9.69 -8.16
CA ASP A 192 22.01 -10.48 -7.25
C ASP A 192 21.86 -12.00 -7.47
N GLY A 193 21.28 -12.38 -8.62
CA GLY A 193 21.03 -13.79 -8.94
C GLY A 193 19.95 -14.45 -8.09
N GLY A 194 19.12 -13.64 -7.40
CA GLY A 194 18.04 -14.14 -6.54
C GLY A 194 18.41 -14.24 -5.05
N ALA A 195 19.64 -13.91 -4.66
CA ALA A 195 20.13 -14.13 -3.30
C ALA A 195 19.26 -13.48 -2.22
N ALA A 196 18.80 -12.25 -2.42
CA ALA A 196 17.91 -11.59 -1.46
C ALA A 196 16.53 -12.26 -1.34
N MET A 197 16.05 -12.90 -2.40
CA MET A 197 14.81 -13.68 -2.37
C MET A 197 15.02 -15.03 -1.68
N GLU A 198 16.12 -15.70 -1.94
CA GLU A 198 16.48 -16.98 -1.26
C GLU A 198 16.58 -16.77 0.24
N GLU A 199 17.28 -15.73 0.70
CA GLU A 199 17.38 -15.36 2.12
C GLU A 199 15.98 -15.11 2.74
N LEU A 200 15.09 -14.42 2.03
CA LEU A 200 13.73 -14.18 2.49
C LEU A 200 12.91 -15.48 2.57
N LEU A 201 13.06 -16.39 1.60
CA LEU A 201 12.35 -17.66 1.60
C LEU A 201 12.82 -18.57 2.73
N GLU A 202 14.13 -18.63 3.01
CA GLU A 202 14.69 -19.36 4.15
C GLU A 202 14.11 -18.85 5.48
N GLU A 203 14.03 -17.50 5.67
CA GLU A 203 13.39 -16.94 6.86
C GLU A 203 11.90 -17.35 6.99
N LEU A 204 11.17 -17.47 5.87
CA LEU A 204 9.76 -17.86 5.88
C LEU A 204 9.58 -19.35 6.17
N ASP A 205 10.50 -20.20 5.72
CA ASP A 205 10.48 -21.65 5.97
C ASP A 205 10.77 -21.97 7.45
N ASP A 206 11.50 -21.10 8.15
CA ASP A 206 11.81 -21.22 9.58
C ASP A 206 10.65 -20.75 10.50
N LEU A 207 9.56 -20.20 9.93
CA LEU A 207 8.39 -19.79 10.71
C LEU A 207 7.61 -21.02 11.21
N PRO A 208 7.10 -20.97 12.47
CA PRO A 208 6.37 -22.08 13.10
C PRO A 208 4.98 -22.32 12.49
#